data_c952596a145106e70840c5ad08c5b232
#
_entry.id   c952596a145106e70840c5ad08c5b232
#
_cell.length_a   1.000
_cell.length_b   1.000
_cell.length_c   1.000
_cell.angle_alpha   90.00
_cell.angle_beta   90.00
_cell.angle_gamma   90.00
#
_symmetry.space_group_name_H-M   'P 1'
#
loop_
_entity.id
_entity.type
_entity.pdbx_description
1 polymer ?
#
loop_
_entity_poly.entity_id
_entity_poly.type
_entity_poly.pdbx_seq_one_letter_code
_entity_poly.pdbx_strand_id
1 'polypeptide(L)'
;IGVRPETKLAKDAGLAIGERGGIAVNDYMQTSDADIYALGDAVEVRHLVTGQPALIPLAGPANKQGRIVADNIVFGNKKKYPGSIGTSIAKVFDLTVAAAGANAKLLQQNNIPYISSYTHGASHAGYYPGAVPLSIKILFAPENGKLLGAQIVGFNGVDKRIEMLAQVIQRGGTVHDLAELEHAYAPPYSSAKDPVNMAGFVAENILNKKSR
;
A
#
# COMPACT_ATOMS: atom_id res chain seq x y z
N ILE A 1 -16.60 -8.91 -10.83
CA ILE A 1 -15.19 -9.15 -11.17
C ILE A 1 -14.35 -8.92 -9.92
N GLY A 2 -13.45 -9.83 -9.63
CA GLY A 2 -12.59 -9.83 -8.45
C GLY A 2 -12.43 -11.23 -7.87
N VAL A 3 -11.75 -11.31 -6.75
CA VAL A 3 -11.58 -12.55 -5.98
C VAL A 3 -12.40 -12.50 -4.70
N ARG A 4 -12.84 -13.66 -4.24
CA ARG A 4 -13.47 -13.85 -2.93
C ARG A 4 -12.73 -14.95 -2.19
N PRO A 5 -12.56 -14.84 -0.87
CA PRO A 5 -11.95 -15.91 -0.10
C PRO A 5 -12.83 -17.17 -0.14
N GLU A 6 -12.21 -18.31 -0.45
CA GLU A 6 -12.91 -19.60 -0.30
C GLU A 6 -12.77 -20.03 1.16
N THR A 7 -13.88 -19.97 1.89
CA THR A 7 -13.90 -20.21 3.33
C THR A 7 -14.81 -21.37 3.73
N LYS A 8 -15.34 -22.13 2.75
CA LYS A 8 -16.28 -23.21 3.05
C LYS A 8 -15.66 -24.27 3.98
N LEU A 9 -14.46 -24.73 3.68
CA LEU A 9 -13.76 -25.72 4.49
C LEU A 9 -13.52 -25.21 5.93
N ALA A 10 -13.12 -23.94 6.07
CA ALA A 10 -12.92 -23.33 7.38
C ALA A 10 -14.23 -23.24 8.20
N LYS A 11 -15.34 -22.86 7.56
CA LYS A 11 -16.67 -22.82 8.18
C LYS A 11 -17.15 -24.21 8.60
N ASP A 12 -16.98 -25.19 7.73
CA ASP A 12 -17.38 -26.58 8.01
C ASP A 12 -16.55 -27.17 9.17
N ALA A 13 -15.31 -26.71 9.35
CA ALA A 13 -14.45 -27.04 10.49
C ALA A 13 -14.73 -26.22 11.76
N GLY A 14 -15.72 -25.32 11.75
CA GLY A 14 -16.08 -24.48 12.90
C GLY A 14 -15.14 -23.31 13.18
N LEU A 15 -14.27 -22.93 12.23
CA LEU A 15 -13.37 -21.81 12.40
C LEU A 15 -14.10 -20.47 12.27
N ALA A 16 -13.68 -19.47 13.04
CA ALA A 16 -14.22 -18.12 12.97
C ALA A 16 -13.94 -17.46 11.61
N ILE A 17 -14.97 -16.84 11.06
CA ILE A 17 -14.89 -16.03 9.85
C ILE A 17 -15.05 -14.57 10.25
N GLY A 18 -14.18 -13.72 9.73
CA GLY A 18 -14.18 -12.31 10.03
C GLY A 18 -15.27 -11.52 9.30
N GLU A 19 -15.37 -10.24 9.63
CA GLU A 19 -16.42 -9.33 9.13
C GLU A 19 -16.37 -9.08 7.61
N ARG A 20 -15.20 -9.26 7.00
CA ARG A 20 -15.00 -9.11 5.55
C ARG A 20 -15.19 -10.42 4.80
N GLY A 21 -15.46 -11.52 5.51
CA GLY A 21 -15.71 -12.84 4.96
C GLY A 21 -14.47 -13.72 4.79
N GLY A 22 -13.30 -13.30 5.24
CA GLY A 22 -12.08 -14.11 5.31
C GLY A 22 -11.99 -14.89 6.61
N ILE A 23 -11.08 -15.85 6.67
CA ILE A 23 -10.78 -16.59 7.91
C ILE A 23 -10.17 -15.60 8.91
N ALA A 24 -10.74 -15.51 10.11
CA ALA A 24 -10.21 -14.68 11.18
C ALA A 24 -8.94 -15.30 11.76
N VAL A 25 -7.87 -14.49 11.84
CA VAL A 25 -6.59 -14.88 12.42
C VAL A 25 -6.09 -13.84 13.41
N ASN A 26 -5.30 -14.27 14.39
CA ASN A 26 -4.61 -13.37 15.30
C ASN A 26 -3.29 -12.84 14.68
N ASP A 27 -2.53 -12.05 15.44
CA ASP A 27 -1.24 -11.49 14.99
C ASP A 27 -0.22 -12.57 14.58
N TYR A 28 -0.36 -13.80 15.04
CA TYR A 28 0.53 -14.91 14.71
C TYR A 28 0.01 -15.76 13.54
N MET A 29 -1.07 -15.32 12.87
CA MET A 29 -1.75 -16.04 11.80
C MET A 29 -2.45 -17.33 12.25
N GLN A 30 -2.70 -17.48 13.56
CA GLN A 30 -3.42 -18.60 14.15
C GLN A 30 -4.92 -18.30 14.11
N THR A 31 -5.73 -19.28 13.78
CA THR A 31 -7.19 -19.19 13.69
C THR A 31 -7.85 -19.22 15.09
N SER A 32 -9.16 -19.39 15.14
CA SER A 32 -9.90 -19.64 16.39
C SER A 32 -9.59 -21.00 17.03
N ASP A 33 -9.00 -21.93 16.27
CA ASP A 33 -8.44 -23.19 16.76
C ASP A 33 -6.93 -23.03 16.94
N ALA A 34 -6.42 -23.41 18.13
CA ALA A 34 -5.02 -23.22 18.49
C ALA A 34 -4.04 -24.07 17.67
N ASP A 35 -4.50 -25.14 17.06
CA ASP A 35 -3.68 -26.05 16.26
C ASP A 35 -3.77 -25.74 14.75
N ILE A 36 -4.58 -24.73 14.37
CA ILE A 36 -4.81 -24.38 12.97
C ILE A 36 -4.34 -22.97 12.67
N TYR A 37 -3.51 -22.81 11.64
CA TYR A 37 -3.09 -21.53 11.08
C TYR A 37 -3.71 -21.32 9.70
N ALA A 38 -3.94 -20.07 9.34
CA ALA A 38 -4.42 -19.70 8.01
C ALA A 38 -3.63 -18.50 7.47
N LEU A 39 -3.45 -18.46 6.15
CA LEU A 39 -2.67 -17.42 5.48
C LEU A 39 -3.13 -17.20 4.02
N GLY A 40 -2.61 -16.16 3.39
CA GLY A 40 -2.85 -15.87 1.98
C GLY A 40 -4.17 -15.17 1.72
N ASP A 41 -4.75 -15.42 0.55
CA ASP A 41 -5.92 -14.67 0.06
C ASP A 41 -7.21 -14.95 0.84
N ALA A 42 -7.23 -16.05 1.58
CA ALA A 42 -8.41 -16.48 2.34
C ALA A 42 -8.56 -15.83 3.73
N VAL A 43 -7.54 -15.12 4.23
CA VAL A 43 -7.55 -14.56 5.59
C VAL A 43 -7.89 -13.09 5.63
N GLU A 44 -8.46 -12.65 6.75
CA GLU A 44 -8.53 -11.24 7.11
C GLU A 44 -7.27 -10.82 7.87
N VAL A 45 -6.69 -9.70 7.45
CA VAL A 45 -5.53 -9.10 8.10
C VAL A 45 -5.77 -7.62 8.39
N ARG A 46 -4.99 -7.06 9.30
CA ARG A 46 -5.05 -5.64 9.61
C ARG A 46 -4.54 -4.81 8.42
N HIS A 47 -5.35 -3.83 7.97
CA HIS A 47 -4.89 -2.79 7.05
C HIS A 47 -4.13 -1.71 7.84
N LEU A 48 -2.84 -1.52 7.56
CA LEU A 48 -1.95 -0.70 8.40
C LEU A 48 -2.31 0.80 8.43
N VAL A 49 -2.99 1.31 7.41
CA VAL A 49 -3.39 2.73 7.39
C VAL A 49 -4.68 2.95 8.17
N THR A 50 -5.68 2.10 8.00
CA THR A 50 -6.99 2.27 8.63
C THR A 50 -7.12 1.58 9.98
N GLY A 51 -6.23 0.63 10.28
CA GLY A 51 -6.31 -0.23 11.46
C GLY A 51 -7.40 -1.30 11.39
N GLN A 52 -8.24 -1.28 10.36
CA GLN A 52 -9.40 -2.16 10.22
C GLN A 52 -9.07 -3.49 9.54
N PRO A 53 -9.88 -4.54 9.77
CA PRO A 53 -9.79 -5.80 9.02
C PRO A 53 -9.95 -5.58 7.52
N ALA A 54 -9.12 -6.26 6.73
CA ALA A 54 -9.14 -6.19 5.28
C ALA A 54 -8.80 -7.54 4.63
N LEU A 55 -9.34 -7.76 3.45
CA LEU A 55 -8.89 -8.81 2.54
C LEU A 55 -7.86 -8.21 1.60
N ILE A 56 -6.66 -8.78 1.58
CA ILE A 56 -5.55 -8.31 0.76
C ILE A 56 -4.98 -9.48 -0.05
N PRO A 57 -5.68 -9.88 -1.12
CA PRO A 57 -5.31 -11.04 -1.93
C PRO A 57 -4.13 -10.71 -2.84
N LEU A 58 -2.93 -10.69 -2.26
CA LEU A 58 -1.68 -10.35 -2.93
C LEU A 58 -0.57 -11.34 -2.56
N ALA A 59 0.19 -11.77 -3.55
CA ALA A 59 1.24 -12.78 -3.39
C ALA A 59 2.38 -12.34 -2.44
N GLY A 60 2.73 -11.05 -2.40
CA GLY A 60 3.77 -10.53 -1.49
C GLY A 60 3.40 -10.71 -0.02
N PRO A 61 2.24 -10.23 0.44
CA PRO A 61 1.70 -10.53 1.76
C PRO A 61 1.61 -12.03 2.06
N ALA A 62 1.04 -12.83 1.15
CA ALA A 62 0.87 -14.27 1.33
C ALA A 62 2.22 -14.98 1.56
N ASN A 63 3.25 -14.66 0.78
CA ASN A 63 4.58 -15.24 0.93
C ASN A 63 5.22 -14.88 2.29
N LYS A 64 5.09 -13.63 2.74
CA LYS A 64 5.55 -13.18 4.05
C LYS A 64 4.82 -13.92 5.19
N GLN A 65 3.50 -14.05 5.08
CA GLN A 65 2.67 -14.79 6.04
C GLN A 65 3.10 -16.26 6.12
N GLY A 66 3.36 -16.91 4.97
CA GLY A 66 3.81 -18.31 4.93
C GLY A 66 5.08 -18.54 5.74
N ARG A 67 6.06 -17.63 5.65
CA ARG A 67 7.28 -17.69 6.46
C ARG A 67 7.01 -17.54 7.95
N ILE A 68 6.14 -16.59 8.31
CA ILE A 68 5.75 -16.36 9.70
C ILE A 68 5.03 -17.57 10.28
N VAL A 69 4.09 -18.14 9.53
CA VAL A 69 3.34 -19.33 9.94
C VAL A 69 4.27 -20.53 10.15
N ALA A 70 5.18 -20.78 9.20
CA ALA A 70 6.15 -21.87 9.33
C ALA A 70 7.01 -21.74 10.60
N ASP A 71 7.51 -20.53 10.88
CA ASP A 71 8.28 -20.27 12.10
C ASP A 71 7.40 -20.42 13.37
N ASN A 72 6.16 -19.97 13.34
CA ASN A 72 5.27 -20.05 14.49
C ASN A 72 4.82 -21.48 14.80
N ILE A 73 4.64 -22.32 13.79
CA ILE A 73 4.36 -23.75 13.97
C ILE A 73 5.54 -24.47 14.65
N VAL A 74 6.78 -24.17 14.20
CA VAL A 74 7.98 -24.90 14.66
C VAL A 74 8.47 -24.39 16.01
N PHE A 75 8.46 -23.08 16.22
CA PHE A 75 9.10 -22.43 17.37
C PHE A 75 8.13 -21.85 18.39
N GLY A 76 6.81 -22.08 18.22
CA GLY A 76 5.75 -21.42 18.97
C GLY A 76 5.50 -19.98 18.45
N ASN A 77 4.40 -19.38 18.83
CA ASN A 77 3.93 -18.06 18.37
C ASN A 77 4.89 -16.92 18.77
N LYS A 78 6.01 -16.80 18.10
CA LYS A 78 7.06 -15.79 18.35
C LYS A 78 7.06 -14.64 17.34
N LYS A 79 6.62 -14.89 16.10
CA LYS A 79 6.65 -13.89 15.02
C LYS A 79 5.27 -13.36 14.73
N LYS A 80 5.10 -12.04 14.84
CA LYS A 80 3.85 -11.36 14.49
C LYS A 80 3.84 -10.91 13.05
N TYR A 81 2.68 -11.02 12.41
CA TYR A 81 2.38 -10.36 11.16
C TYR A 81 1.76 -8.99 11.44
N PRO A 82 2.42 -7.88 11.07
CA PRO A 82 1.95 -6.54 11.46
C PRO A 82 0.70 -6.11 10.69
N GLY A 83 0.35 -6.78 9.61
CA GLY A 83 -0.65 -6.37 8.64
C GLY A 83 -0.06 -5.94 7.30
N SER A 84 -0.87 -5.30 6.46
CA SER A 84 -0.47 -4.90 5.12
C SER A 84 -1.02 -3.52 4.74
N ILE A 85 -0.35 -2.82 3.84
CA ILE A 85 -0.83 -1.60 3.17
C ILE A 85 -1.42 -1.88 1.79
N GLY A 86 -1.40 -3.13 1.32
CA GLY A 86 -2.00 -3.53 0.04
C GLY A 86 -1.29 -2.94 -1.19
N THR A 87 0.05 -2.92 -1.20
CA THR A 87 0.80 -2.45 -2.37
C THR A 87 0.61 -3.39 -3.55
N SER A 88 0.13 -2.84 -4.66
CA SER A 88 -0.23 -3.60 -5.86
C SER A 88 0.18 -2.87 -7.13
N ILE A 89 0.46 -3.64 -8.17
CA ILE A 89 0.81 -3.14 -9.50
C ILE A 89 0.20 -4.06 -10.56
N ALA A 90 -0.25 -3.48 -11.65
CA ALA A 90 -0.79 -4.21 -12.80
C ALA A 90 -0.40 -3.51 -14.11
N LYS A 91 -0.17 -4.32 -15.14
CA LYS A 91 -0.04 -3.83 -16.50
C LYS A 91 -1.38 -3.95 -17.23
N VAL A 92 -1.83 -2.85 -17.83
CA VAL A 92 -3.08 -2.77 -18.58
C VAL A 92 -2.72 -2.25 -19.98
N PHE A 93 -2.59 -3.13 -20.95
CA PHE A 93 -1.98 -2.86 -22.25
C PHE A 93 -0.60 -2.23 -22.08
N ASP A 94 -0.38 -1.01 -22.58
CA ASP A 94 0.89 -0.31 -22.45
C ASP A 94 1.02 0.50 -21.15
N LEU A 95 -0.09 0.70 -20.44
CA LEU A 95 -0.12 1.40 -19.17
C LEU A 95 0.25 0.48 -17.99
N THR A 96 0.96 1.04 -17.04
CA THR A 96 1.17 0.47 -15.71
C THR A 96 0.37 1.25 -14.71
N VAL A 97 -0.39 0.55 -13.86
CA VAL A 97 -1.18 1.13 -12.76
C VAL A 97 -0.71 0.54 -11.46
N ALA A 98 -0.44 1.38 -10.46
CA ALA A 98 -0.01 0.92 -9.15
C ALA A 98 -0.72 1.68 -8.03
N ALA A 99 -0.88 1.03 -6.88
CA ALA A 99 -1.47 1.61 -5.69
C ALA A 99 -0.79 1.08 -4.41
N ALA A 100 -0.75 1.92 -3.39
CA ALA A 100 -0.30 1.55 -2.04
C ALA A 100 -1.11 2.32 -0.99
N GLY A 101 -1.38 1.69 0.15
CA GLY A 101 -2.15 2.30 1.23
C GLY A 101 -3.65 2.38 0.95
N ALA A 102 -4.33 3.33 1.58
CA ALA A 102 -5.76 3.51 1.47
C ALA A 102 -6.14 4.39 0.29
N ASN A 103 -7.13 3.99 -0.49
CA ASN A 103 -7.76 4.87 -1.49
C ASN A 103 -8.82 5.78 -0.84
N ALA A 104 -9.30 6.77 -1.58
CA ALA A 104 -10.29 7.74 -1.09
C ALA A 104 -11.56 7.07 -0.55
N LYS A 105 -12.07 6.05 -1.25
CA LYS A 105 -13.27 5.31 -0.83
C LYS A 105 -13.06 4.61 0.52
N LEU A 106 -11.91 3.98 0.71
CA LEU A 106 -11.58 3.30 1.97
C LEU A 106 -11.44 4.30 3.13
N LEU A 107 -10.82 5.46 2.89
CA LEU A 107 -10.70 6.51 3.90
C LEU A 107 -12.08 7.09 4.28
N GLN A 108 -12.94 7.35 3.30
CA GLN A 108 -14.32 7.80 3.54
C GLN A 108 -15.14 6.79 4.34
N GLN A 109 -15.07 5.51 3.99
CA GLN A 109 -15.77 4.44 4.71
C GLN A 109 -15.34 4.30 6.18
N ASN A 110 -14.11 4.71 6.50
CA ASN A 110 -13.56 4.67 7.85
C ASN A 110 -13.58 6.04 8.54
N ASN A 111 -14.22 7.06 7.96
CA ASN A 111 -14.28 8.42 8.49
C ASN A 111 -12.89 9.02 8.78
N ILE A 112 -11.88 8.68 7.97
CA ILE A 112 -10.53 9.21 8.09
C ILE A 112 -10.40 10.45 7.20
N PRO A 113 -10.16 11.64 7.79
CA PRO A 113 -9.97 12.87 7.03
C PRO A 113 -8.75 12.78 6.13
N TYR A 114 -8.86 13.28 4.91
CA TYR A 114 -7.74 13.33 3.98
C TYR A 114 -7.82 14.51 3.03
N ILE A 115 -6.67 14.90 2.52
CA ILE A 115 -6.51 15.76 1.36
C ILE A 115 -5.97 14.90 0.22
N SER A 116 -6.43 15.16 -1.00
CA SER A 116 -5.86 14.55 -2.20
C SER A 116 -5.10 15.60 -3.01
N SER A 117 -3.93 15.20 -3.53
CA SER A 117 -3.21 16.00 -4.51
C SER A 117 -2.83 15.15 -5.72
N TYR A 118 -2.70 15.81 -6.87
CA TYR A 118 -2.36 15.18 -8.14
C TYR A 118 -1.16 15.91 -8.73
N THR A 119 -0.20 15.15 -9.19
CA THR A 119 0.95 15.67 -9.93
C THR A 119 1.14 14.90 -11.22
N HIS A 120 1.57 15.60 -12.24
CA HIS A 120 1.85 15.05 -13.56
C HIS A 120 3.29 15.33 -13.91
N GLY A 121 3.99 14.36 -14.44
CA GLY A 121 5.40 14.44 -14.77
C GLY A 121 5.76 13.47 -15.87
N ALA A 122 7.05 13.25 -16.06
CA ALA A 122 7.60 12.31 -17.01
C ALA A 122 8.36 11.18 -16.31
N SER A 123 8.51 10.05 -16.99
CA SER A 123 9.25 8.89 -16.51
C SER A 123 10.72 9.21 -16.18
N HIS A 124 11.33 10.16 -16.94
CA HIS A 124 12.69 10.64 -16.76
C HIS A 124 12.84 12.06 -17.36
N ALA A 125 14.06 12.58 -17.41
CA ALA A 125 14.32 13.95 -17.89
C ALA A 125 13.81 14.16 -19.31
N GLY A 126 12.97 15.17 -19.53
CA GLY A 126 12.29 15.40 -20.82
C GLY A 126 13.21 15.73 -22.00
N TYR A 127 14.46 16.14 -21.73
CA TYR A 127 15.46 16.36 -22.77
C TYR A 127 16.18 15.06 -23.20
N TYR A 128 15.99 13.96 -22.45
CA TYR A 128 16.50 12.65 -22.83
C TYR A 128 15.43 11.88 -23.61
N PRO A 129 15.81 11.21 -24.74
CA PRO A 129 14.83 10.55 -25.60
C PRO A 129 14.00 9.48 -24.89
N GLY A 130 12.73 9.36 -25.27
CA GLY A 130 11.83 8.31 -24.77
C GLY A 130 11.12 8.64 -23.46
N ALA A 131 11.16 9.88 -22.98
CA ALA A 131 10.38 10.30 -21.83
C ALA A 131 8.88 10.19 -22.12
N VAL A 132 8.15 9.52 -21.21
CA VAL A 132 6.72 9.27 -21.32
C VAL A 132 5.98 9.76 -20.07
N PRO A 133 4.71 10.18 -20.19
CA PRO A 133 3.98 10.75 -19.07
C PRO A 133 3.71 9.73 -17.97
N LEU A 134 3.66 10.24 -16.73
CA LEU A 134 3.13 9.54 -15.58
C LEU A 134 2.38 10.51 -14.66
N SER A 135 1.38 10.00 -13.96
CA SER A 135 0.55 10.77 -13.02
C SER A 135 0.57 10.09 -11.65
N ILE A 136 0.77 10.89 -10.61
CA ILE A 136 0.75 10.46 -9.22
C ILE A 136 -0.40 11.15 -8.51
N LYS A 137 -1.20 10.37 -7.80
CA LYS A 137 -2.16 10.84 -6.82
C LYS A 137 -1.69 10.40 -5.44
N ILE A 138 -1.65 11.32 -4.49
CA ILE A 138 -1.42 11.00 -3.08
C ILE A 138 -2.59 11.45 -2.22
N LEU A 139 -2.78 10.75 -1.10
CA LEU A 139 -3.77 11.05 -0.08
C LEU A 139 -3.03 11.18 1.25
N PHE A 140 -3.24 12.27 1.97
CA PHE A 140 -2.53 12.56 3.20
C PHE A 140 -3.43 13.22 4.25
N ALA A 141 -3.09 13.04 5.53
CA ALA A 141 -3.83 13.61 6.65
C ALA A 141 -3.70 15.13 6.68
N PRO A 142 -4.81 15.89 6.90
CA PRO A 142 -4.79 17.34 6.90
C PRO A 142 -4.05 17.97 8.08
N GLU A 143 -3.93 17.26 9.20
CA GLU A 143 -3.35 17.79 10.42
C GLU A 143 -1.81 17.80 10.42
N ASN A 144 -1.21 16.75 9.84
CA ASN A 144 0.23 16.50 9.98
C ASN A 144 0.91 16.01 8.69
N GLY A 145 0.17 15.96 7.58
CA GLY A 145 0.71 15.52 6.30
C GLY A 145 1.04 14.02 6.22
N LYS A 146 0.64 13.20 7.20
CA LYS A 146 0.89 11.76 7.17
C LYS A 146 0.35 11.14 5.88
N LEU A 147 1.22 10.41 5.16
CA LEU A 147 0.84 9.78 3.90
C LEU A 147 -0.07 8.57 4.16
N LEU A 148 -1.26 8.59 3.59
CA LEU A 148 -2.30 7.57 3.80
C LEU A 148 -2.45 6.64 2.61
N GLY A 149 -2.15 7.12 1.40
CA GLY A 149 -2.27 6.32 0.20
C GLY A 149 -1.70 7.00 -1.03
N ALA A 150 -1.40 6.19 -2.04
CA ALA A 150 -0.87 6.65 -3.30
C ALA A 150 -1.36 5.80 -4.48
N GLN A 151 -1.50 6.42 -5.64
CA GLN A 151 -1.83 5.77 -6.90
C GLN A 151 -0.97 6.38 -8.00
N ILE A 152 -0.44 5.53 -8.88
CA ILE A 152 0.36 5.98 -10.03
C ILE A 152 -0.18 5.31 -11.30
N VAL A 153 -0.26 6.09 -12.37
CA VAL A 153 -0.55 5.60 -13.72
C VAL A 153 0.48 6.18 -14.67
N GLY A 154 1.07 5.35 -15.51
CA GLY A 154 2.05 5.77 -16.49
C GLY A 154 2.51 4.62 -17.37
N PHE A 155 3.41 4.92 -18.29
CA PHE A 155 3.97 3.90 -19.20
C PHE A 155 5.27 3.30 -18.63
N ASN A 156 6.10 4.12 -17.97
CA ASN A 156 7.42 3.74 -17.50
C ASN A 156 7.72 4.34 -16.12
N GLY A 157 8.50 3.62 -15.28
CA GLY A 157 8.98 4.11 -13.98
C GLY A 157 7.90 4.23 -12.90
N VAL A 158 6.75 3.57 -13.09
CA VAL A 158 5.67 3.46 -12.09
C VAL A 158 6.08 2.55 -10.96
N ASP A 159 6.71 1.43 -11.26
CA ASP A 159 7.18 0.40 -10.34
C ASP A 159 8.09 0.96 -9.25
N LYS A 160 9.20 1.56 -9.63
CA LYS A 160 10.17 2.13 -8.67
C LYS A 160 9.54 3.21 -7.78
N ARG A 161 8.59 4.01 -8.31
CA ARG A 161 7.97 5.11 -7.57
C ARG A 161 6.90 4.65 -6.60
N ILE A 162 6.12 3.63 -6.96
CA ILE A 162 5.17 3.07 -6.00
C ILE A 162 5.89 2.40 -4.82
N GLU A 163 7.06 1.80 -5.03
CA GLU A 163 7.86 1.23 -3.95
C GLU A 163 8.35 2.31 -2.97
N MET A 164 8.80 3.47 -3.46
CA MET A 164 9.18 4.61 -2.60
C MET A 164 7.99 5.11 -1.78
N LEU A 165 6.83 5.34 -2.42
CA LEU A 165 5.60 5.77 -1.74
C LEU A 165 5.13 4.72 -0.72
N ALA A 166 5.19 3.43 -1.06
CA ALA A 166 4.84 2.34 -0.17
C ALA A 166 5.72 2.30 1.07
N GLN A 167 7.03 2.54 0.93
CA GLN A 167 7.95 2.62 2.07
C GLN A 167 7.58 3.77 3.02
N VAL A 168 7.29 4.95 2.49
CA VAL A 168 6.87 6.10 3.31
C VAL A 168 5.56 5.80 4.03
N ILE A 169 4.54 5.27 3.33
CA ILE A 169 3.25 4.87 3.94
C ILE A 169 3.48 3.83 5.04
N GLN A 170 4.24 2.77 4.77
CA GLN A 170 4.46 1.68 5.70
C GLN A 170 5.20 2.12 6.97
N ARG A 171 6.08 3.11 6.87
CA ARG A 171 6.80 3.70 7.99
C ARG A 171 6.00 4.77 8.75
N GLY A 172 4.81 5.11 8.28
CA GLY A 172 3.98 6.18 8.85
C GLY A 172 4.55 7.57 8.57
N GLY A 173 5.34 7.70 7.51
CA GLY A 173 5.93 8.97 7.08
C GLY A 173 4.91 9.93 6.48
N THR A 174 5.38 11.10 6.11
CA THR A 174 4.60 12.29 5.75
C THR A 174 4.92 12.77 4.34
N VAL A 175 4.22 13.78 3.88
CA VAL A 175 4.51 14.45 2.61
C VAL A 175 5.86 15.17 2.63
N HIS A 176 6.38 15.55 3.82
CA HIS A 176 7.73 16.12 3.98
C HIS A 176 8.80 15.08 3.66
N ASP A 177 8.62 13.82 4.10
CA ASP A 177 9.55 12.75 3.75
C ASP A 177 9.62 12.53 2.23
N LEU A 178 8.50 12.75 1.49
CA LEU A 178 8.51 12.68 0.02
C LEU A 178 9.29 13.84 -0.61
N ALA A 179 9.15 15.05 -0.05
CA ALA A 179 9.85 16.24 -0.54
C ALA A 179 11.37 16.12 -0.36
N GLU A 180 11.81 15.55 0.77
CA GLU A 180 13.20 15.38 1.16
C GLU A 180 13.84 14.08 0.65
N LEU A 181 13.06 13.19 0.03
CA LEU A 181 13.55 11.89 -0.42
C LEU A 181 14.74 12.05 -1.38
N GLU A 182 15.88 11.47 -1.00
CA GLU A 182 17.04 11.35 -1.90
C GLU A 182 16.89 10.10 -2.76
N HIS A 183 16.98 10.26 -4.07
CA HIS A 183 16.92 9.16 -5.02
C HIS A 183 17.99 9.30 -6.11
N ALA A 184 18.36 8.18 -6.72
CA ALA A 184 19.35 8.17 -7.77
C ALA A 184 18.83 8.92 -9.00
N TYR A 185 19.66 9.84 -9.49
CA TYR A 185 19.39 10.61 -10.70
C TYR A 185 20.48 10.46 -11.75
N ALA A 186 20.04 10.13 -12.94
CA ALA A 186 20.70 10.45 -14.21
C ALA A 186 19.61 10.60 -15.29
N PRO A 187 19.85 11.33 -16.39
CA PRO A 187 18.82 11.66 -17.37
C PRO A 187 17.96 10.50 -17.88
N PRO A 188 18.50 9.28 -18.11
CA PRO A 188 17.69 8.13 -18.56
C PRO A 188 16.75 7.56 -17.50
N TYR A 189 16.96 7.85 -16.21
CA TYR A 189 16.26 7.16 -15.11
C TYR A 189 15.26 8.04 -14.37
N SER A 190 15.50 9.33 -14.26
CA SER A 190 14.64 10.26 -13.53
C SER A 190 14.85 11.70 -14.01
N SER A 191 14.28 12.65 -13.30
CA SER A 191 14.65 14.07 -13.33
C SER A 191 15.27 14.45 -11.99
N ALA A 192 16.02 15.54 -11.92
CA ALA A 192 16.68 16.00 -10.69
C ALA A 192 15.69 16.25 -9.55
N LYS A 193 14.44 16.60 -9.89
CA LYS A 193 13.27 16.58 -9.00
C LYS A 193 12.36 15.46 -9.49
N ASP A 194 12.46 14.29 -8.90
CA ASP A 194 11.61 13.15 -9.28
C ASP A 194 10.14 13.49 -9.08
N PRO A 195 9.21 12.94 -9.88
CA PRO A 195 7.77 13.08 -9.65
C PRO A 195 7.29 12.80 -8.22
N VAL A 196 7.99 11.95 -7.47
CA VAL A 196 7.70 11.71 -6.04
C VAL A 196 8.04 12.92 -5.18
N ASN A 197 9.21 13.57 -5.40
CA ASN A 197 9.52 14.84 -4.71
C ASN A 197 8.52 15.92 -5.09
N MET A 198 8.14 16.00 -6.37
CA MET A 198 7.14 16.98 -6.81
C MET A 198 5.79 16.77 -6.13
N ALA A 199 5.37 15.51 -5.91
CA ALA A 199 4.16 15.21 -5.14
C ALA A 199 4.29 15.71 -3.69
N GLY A 200 5.44 15.53 -3.06
CA GLY A 200 5.76 16.07 -1.73
C GLY A 200 5.66 17.60 -1.70
N PHE A 201 6.38 18.31 -2.57
CA PHE A 201 6.36 19.78 -2.62
C PHE A 201 4.97 20.37 -2.85
N VAL A 202 4.17 19.77 -3.75
CA VAL A 202 2.78 20.22 -3.98
C VAL A 202 1.92 20.02 -2.71
N ALA A 203 2.07 18.88 -2.03
CA ALA A 203 1.32 18.60 -0.82
C ALA A 203 1.71 19.53 0.35
N GLU A 204 3.00 19.83 0.54
CA GLU A 204 3.46 20.83 1.51
C GLU A 204 2.87 22.21 1.26
N ASN A 205 2.84 22.65 -0.01
CA ASN A 205 2.21 23.92 -0.37
C ASN A 205 0.70 23.96 -0.05
N ILE A 206 0.01 22.82 -0.16
CA ILE A 206 -1.40 22.71 0.21
C ILE A 206 -1.57 22.81 1.74
N LEU A 207 -0.73 22.12 2.52
CA LEU A 207 -0.75 22.19 3.99
C LEU A 207 -0.45 23.62 4.49
N ASN A 208 0.59 24.25 3.97
CA ASN A 208 1.01 25.59 4.35
C ASN A 208 -0.03 26.68 4.03
N LYS A 209 -0.86 26.49 2.99
CA LYS A 209 -1.97 27.40 2.67
C LYS A 209 -3.15 27.27 3.62
N LYS A 210 -3.34 26.12 4.24
CA LYS A 210 -4.42 25.89 5.23
C LYS A 210 -4.06 26.37 6.63
N SER A 211 -2.78 26.57 6.91
CA SER A 211 -2.29 27.09 8.19
C SER A 211 -2.21 28.63 8.25
N ARG A 212 -2.59 29.32 7.17
CA ARG A 212 -2.74 30.77 7.07
C ARG A 212 -4.22 31.16 6.97
#